data_596d183862623f0baaa38e7b93c41639
#
_entry.id   596d183862623f0baaa38e7b93c41639
#
_cell.length_a   1.000
_cell.length_b   1.000
_cell.length_c   1.000
_cell.angle_alpha   90.00
_cell.angle_beta   90.00
_cell.angle_gamma   90.00
#
_symmetry.space_group_name_H-M   'P 1'
#
loop_
_entity.id
_entity.type
_entity.pdbx_description
1 polymer ?
#
loop_
_entity_poly.entity_id
_entity_poly.type
_entity_poly.pdbx_seq_one_letter_code
_entity_poly.pdbx_strand_id
1 'polypeptide(L)'
;SDLGSEHTHRVAAAIAQYGPIARTTLAQMLGLSQGALSRITSDLIYAGVIEELPAVAGTTGKLPERFTPKESSDRRGRPQTALVLCSNARTFVGVKVHGTSIVSAAVNAHGEVVSGRHEIPIGADQSAEYVTSSIATLVRECSDDVAATGLPAPTAVGVAVGGHVIDDSIVTFAPFLHWEGTTDLGAMVYEATGLPCGVFNDIDSLLVDASWFGPGVGVDTFAVVTIGVGVGYSLAVHGEPVSYPDKSFGLVGHVLIDPEGPRCPSGHIGCSQCLTDDSIAEQYSAI
;
A
#
# COMPACT_ATOMS: atom_id res chain seq x y z
N SER A 1 -1.00 23.66 -15.83
CA SER A 1 -1.40 23.42 -14.44
C SER A 1 -0.36 22.53 -13.78
N ASP A 2 0.12 22.93 -12.62
CA ASP A 2 1.16 22.20 -11.89
C ASP A 2 0.52 21.06 -11.06
N LEU A 3 0.17 19.94 -11.74
CA LEU A 3 -0.34 18.75 -11.10
C LEU A 3 0.74 18.03 -10.26
N GLY A 4 2.00 18.46 -10.38
CA GLY A 4 3.13 17.91 -9.63
C GLY A 4 3.44 18.63 -8.31
N SER A 5 2.64 19.63 -7.89
CA SER A 5 2.90 20.28 -6.62
C SER A 5 2.56 19.38 -5.43
N GLU A 6 3.32 19.52 -4.34
CA GLU A 6 3.08 18.79 -3.08
C GLU A 6 1.65 18.93 -2.58
N HIS A 7 1.10 20.15 -2.67
CA HIS A 7 -0.30 20.40 -2.28
C HIS A 7 -1.30 19.66 -3.15
N THR A 8 -1.06 19.54 -4.46
CA THR A 8 -1.92 18.81 -5.38
C THR A 8 -1.91 17.31 -5.04
N HIS A 9 -0.73 16.73 -4.77
CA HIS A 9 -0.60 15.34 -4.31
C HIS A 9 -1.35 15.10 -3.01
N ARG A 10 -1.17 15.95 -2.00
CA ARG A 10 -1.86 15.84 -0.71
C ARG A 10 -3.38 15.92 -0.84
N VAL A 11 -3.88 16.79 -1.71
CA VAL A 11 -5.32 16.91 -2.00
C VAL A 11 -5.84 15.64 -2.68
N ALA A 12 -5.16 15.15 -3.70
CA ALA A 12 -5.55 13.93 -4.41
C ALA A 12 -5.52 12.69 -3.49
N ALA A 13 -4.46 12.53 -2.68
CA ALA A 13 -4.32 11.45 -1.72
C ALA A 13 -5.43 11.47 -0.65
N ALA A 14 -5.75 12.64 -0.10
CA ALA A 14 -6.83 12.76 0.87
C ALA A 14 -8.22 12.45 0.27
N ILE A 15 -8.45 12.80 -1.01
CA ILE A 15 -9.69 12.43 -1.70
C ILE A 15 -9.71 10.91 -1.99
N ALA A 16 -8.58 10.30 -2.35
CA ALA A 16 -8.48 8.87 -2.57
C ALA A 16 -8.78 8.08 -1.29
N GLN A 17 -8.20 8.51 -0.17
CA GLN A 17 -8.30 7.82 1.12
C GLN A 17 -9.65 8.05 1.82
N TYR A 18 -10.19 9.28 1.75
CA TYR A 18 -11.35 9.71 2.55
C TYR A 18 -12.58 10.09 1.72
N GLY A 19 -12.52 9.92 0.41
CA GLY A 19 -13.67 10.22 -0.46
C GLY A 19 -14.82 9.20 -0.28
N PRO A 20 -16.06 9.63 -0.53
CA PRO A 20 -16.52 10.98 -0.88
C PRO A 20 -16.34 12.02 0.24
N ILE A 21 -15.73 13.16 -0.04
CA ILE A 21 -15.39 14.18 0.96
C ILE A 21 -15.82 15.58 0.52
N ALA A 22 -16.42 16.35 1.44
CA ALA A 22 -16.78 17.75 1.16
C ALA A 22 -15.53 18.65 1.07
N ARG A 23 -15.54 19.65 0.17
CA ARG A 23 -14.44 20.62 0.05
C ARG A 23 -14.10 21.32 1.36
N THR A 24 -15.12 21.68 2.15
CA THR A 24 -14.92 22.33 3.44
C THR A 24 -14.15 21.48 4.43
N THR A 25 -14.49 20.19 4.50
CA THR A 25 -13.80 19.20 5.34
C THR A 25 -12.37 19.01 4.86
N LEU A 26 -12.18 18.85 3.56
CA LEU A 26 -10.85 18.66 2.95
C LEU A 26 -9.94 19.89 3.19
N ALA A 27 -10.46 21.11 3.03
CA ALA A 27 -9.71 22.32 3.33
C ALA A 27 -9.25 22.38 4.79
N GLN A 28 -10.15 22.01 5.71
CA GLN A 28 -9.86 21.97 7.13
C GLN A 28 -8.81 20.91 7.49
N MET A 29 -8.92 19.70 6.90
CA MET A 29 -7.96 18.61 7.11
C MET A 29 -6.54 18.98 6.65
N LEU A 30 -6.42 19.66 5.51
CA LEU A 30 -5.14 19.97 4.90
C LEU A 30 -4.58 21.35 5.28
N GLY A 31 -5.34 22.15 6.06
CA GLY A 31 -4.94 23.51 6.43
C GLY A 31 -4.87 24.46 5.23
N LEU A 32 -5.68 24.21 4.19
CA LEU A 32 -5.70 25.02 2.97
C LEU A 32 -6.83 26.05 2.99
N SER A 33 -6.58 27.21 2.36
CA SER A 33 -7.66 28.17 2.12
C SER A 33 -8.65 27.62 1.08
N GLN A 34 -9.92 28.03 1.18
CA GLN A 34 -10.97 27.62 0.23
C GLN A 34 -10.61 27.99 -1.23
N GLY A 35 -9.96 29.13 -1.43
CA GLY A 35 -9.53 29.56 -2.77
C GLY A 35 -8.41 28.67 -3.35
N ALA A 36 -7.42 28.30 -2.53
CA ALA A 36 -6.35 27.40 -2.95
C ALA A 36 -6.92 26.01 -3.28
N LEU A 37 -7.76 25.48 -2.40
CA LEU A 37 -8.40 24.18 -2.61
C LEU A 37 -9.28 24.18 -3.87
N SER A 38 -10.09 25.21 -4.09
CA SER A 38 -10.96 25.31 -5.27
C SER A 38 -10.15 25.28 -6.56
N ARG A 39 -9.01 25.96 -6.62
CA ARG A 39 -8.12 25.93 -7.78
C ARG A 39 -7.55 24.52 -8.02
N ILE A 40 -6.99 23.90 -6.98
CA ILE A 40 -6.41 22.56 -7.07
C ILE A 40 -7.48 21.54 -7.51
N THR A 41 -8.66 21.56 -6.89
CA THR A 41 -9.73 20.62 -7.24
C THR A 41 -10.28 20.87 -8.64
N SER A 42 -10.34 22.10 -9.12
CA SER A 42 -10.72 22.40 -10.51
C SER A 42 -9.71 21.84 -11.52
N ASP A 43 -8.41 21.95 -11.23
CA ASP A 43 -7.35 21.37 -12.06
C ASP A 43 -7.44 19.84 -12.08
N LEU A 44 -7.68 19.20 -10.94
CA LEU A 44 -7.85 17.74 -10.83
C LEU A 44 -9.12 17.24 -11.55
N ILE A 45 -10.23 17.99 -11.48
CA ILE A 45 -11.47 17.67 -12.22
C ILE A 45 -11.22 17.81 -13.73
N TYR A 46 -10.57 18.89 -14.15
CA TYR A 46 -10.24 19.09 -15.57
C TYR A 46 -9.32 17.98 -16.11
N ALA A 47 -8.41 17.49 -15.28
CA ALA A 47 -7.53 16.36 -15.61
C ALA A 47 -8.22 14.99 -15.53
N GLY A 48 -9.50 14.92 -15.12
CA GLY A 48 -10.26 13.68 -14.98
C GLY A 48 -9.76 12.78 -13.83
N VAL A 49 -9.05 13.33 -12.86
CA VAL A 49 -8.54 12.58 -11.70
C VAL A 49 -9.60 12.43 -10.62
N ILE A 50 -10.39 13.47 -10.41
CA ILE A 50 -11.50 13.50 -9.45
C ILE A 50 -12.77 14.00 -10.11
N GLU A 51 -13.90 13.70 -9.51
CA GLU A 51 -15.22 14.20 -9.93
C GLU A 51 -16.05 14.70 -8.74
N GLU A 52 -17.09 15.44 -9.05
CA GLU A 52 -18.08 15.91 -8.08
C GLU A 52 -19.32 15.01 -8.10
N LEU A 53 -19.68 14.51 -6.92
CA LEU A 53 -20.96 13.84 -6.72
C LEU A 53 -21.91 14.74 -5.94
N PRO A 54 -23.24 14.71 -6.27
CA PRO A 54 -24.24 15.29 -5.41
C PRO A 54 -24.14 14.66 -4.01
N ALA A 55 -24.02 15.48 -2.97
CA ALA A 55 -24.01 14.95 -1.62
C ALA A 55 -25.41 14.40 -1.28
N VAL A 56 -25.53 13.11 -1.23
CA VAL A 56 -26.69 12.41 -0.65
C VAL A 56 -26.40 12.19 0.83
N ALA A 57 -27.40 12.38 1.68
CA ALA A 57 -27.24 12.15 3.12
C ALA A 57 -26.73 10.71 3.36
N GLY A 58 -25.59 10.58 4.03
CA GLY A 58 -24.92 9.29 4.28
C GLY A 58 -23.75 8.96 3.33
N THR A 59 -23.46 9.78 2.32
CA THR A 59 -22.33 9.58 1.38
C THR A 59 -21.09 10.35 1.85
N THR A 60 -20.65 10.15 3.08
CA THR A 60 -19.34 10.62 3.53
C THR A 60 -18.43 9.42 3.72
N GLY A 61 -17.22 9.48 3.17
CA GLY A 61 -16.18 8.50 3.46
C GLY A 61 -15.87 8.43 4.97
N LYS A 62 -15.19 7.39 5.39
CA LYS A 62 -14.75 7.25 6.79
C LYS A 62 -13.67 8.29 7.07
N LEU A 63 -14.02 9.33 7.81
CA LEU A 63 -13.10 10.38 8.23
C LEU A 63 -12.46 10.02 9.57
N PRO A 64 -11.22 10.44 9.86
CA PRO A 64 -10.65 10.41 11.19
C PRO A 64 -11.57 11.14 12.17
N GLU A 65 -11.70 10.64 13.43
CA GLU A 65 -12.63 11.18 14.43
C GLU A 65 -12.51 12.69 14.62
N ARG A 66 -11.29 13.23 14.58
CA ARG A 66 -11.01 14.68 14.71
C ARG A 66 -11.62 15.53 13.59
N PHE A 67 -11.97 14.94 12.44
CA PHE A 67 -12.58 15.63 11.30
C PHE A 67 -14.03 15.18 11.04
N THR A 68 -14.54 14.23 11.82
CA THR A 68 -15.92 13.81 11.72
C THR A 68 -16.82 14.94 12.23
N PRO A 69 -17.76 15.45 11.43
CA PRO A 69 -18.69 16.48 11.87
C PRO A 69 -19.46 15.99 13.08
N LYS A 70 -19.41 16.71 14.21
CA LYS A 70 -20.31 16.44 15.32
C LYS A 70 -21.74 16.62 14.79
N GLU A 71 -22.60 15.64 15.02
CA GLU A 71 -23.99 15.70 14.65
C GLU A 71 -24.61 17.01 15.16
N SER A 72 -24.74 17.99 14.29
CA SER A 72 -25.53 19.19 14.54
C SER A 72 -26.82 19.03 13.76
N SER A 73 -27.87 18.65 14.48
CA SER A 73 -29.25 18.84 14.03
C SER A 73 -29.43 20.25 13.50
N ASP A 74 -29.82 20.39 12.24
CA ASP A 74 -30.22 21.64 11.60
C ASP A 74 -29.16 22.39 10.75
N ARG A 75 -28.54 21.74 9.78
CA ARG A 75 -27.97 22.49 8.65
C ARG A 75 -28.94 22.47 7.47
N ARG A 76 -29.92 23.40 7.47
CA ARG A 76 -30.60 23.88 6.26
C ARG A 76 -29.57 24.65 5.42
N GLY A 77 -28.78 23.95 4.61
CA GLY A 77 -27.83 24.50 3.67
C GLY A 77 -28.04 23.90 2.29
N ARG A 78 -27.56 24.62 1.24
CA ARG A 78 -27.47 24.08 -0.12
C ARG A 78 -26.78 22.70 -0.07
N PRO A 79 -27.25 21.68 -0.82
CA PRO A 79 -26.58 20.40 -0.89
C PRO A 79 -25.09 20.60 -1.21
N GLN A 80 -24.22 20.10 -0.34
CA GLN A 80 -22.78 20.18 -0.57
C GLN A 80 -22.43 19.11 -1.61
N THR A 81 -21.61 19.44 -2.60
CA THR A 81 -21.00 18.47 -3.49
C THR A 81 -19.85 17.78 -2.76
N ALA A 82 -19.75 16.46 -2.93
CA ALA A 82 -18.63 15.66 -2.45
C ALA A 82 -17.65 15.42 -3.60
N LEU A 83 -16.35 15.39 -3.27
CA LEU A 83 -15.28 15.04 -4.18
C LEU A 83 -14.95 13.56 -4.02
N VAL A 84 -14.82 12.86 -5.15
CA VAL A 84 -14.38 11.47 -5.22
C VAL A 84 -13.28 11.32 -6.27
N LEU A 85 -12.46 10.31 -6.10
CA LEU A 85 -11.49 9.90 -7.11
C LEU A 85 -12.23 9.22 -8.28
N CYS A 86 -11.85 9.51 -9.52
CA CYS A 86 -12.33 8.75 -10.68
C CYS A 86 -11.65 7.39 -10.69
N SER A 87 -12.35 6.32 -10.31
CA SER A 87 -11.78 4.97 -10.11
C SER A 87 -11.00 4.50 -11.34
N ASN A 88 -11.53 4.74 -12.51
CA ASN A 88 -10.98 4.24 -13.77
C ASN A 88 -10.10 5.26 -14.52
N ALA A 89 -9.72 6.38 -13.89
CA ALA A 89 -8.84 7.37 -14.51
C ALA A 89 -7.39 6.89 -14.65
N ARG A 90 -6.97 5.99 -13.80
CA ARG A 90 -5.61 5.42 -13.75
C ARG A 90 -5.68 3.95 -13.34
N THR A 91 -4.74 3.17 -13.88
CA THR A 91 -4.46 1.81 -13.42
C THR A 91 -2.99 1.68 -13.04
N PHE A 92 -2.71 0.72 -12.18
CA PHE A 92 -1.39 0.44 -11.61
C PHE A 92 -1.18 -1.07 -11.57
N VAL A 93 0.06 -1.53 -11.60
CA VAL A 93 0.37 -2.95 -11.37
C VAL A 93 0.98 -3.10 -9.99
N GLY A 94 0.34 -3.90 -9.15
CA GLY A 94 0.88 -4.36 -7.88
C GLY A 94 1.60 -5.69 -8.05
N VAL A 95 2.80 -5.79 -7.49
CA VAL A 95 3.61 -7.00 -7.51
C VAL A 95 4.02 -7.36 -6.09
N LYS A 96 3.82 -8.61 -5.70
CA LYS A 96 4.35 -9.18 -4.46
C LYS A 96 5.43 -10.19 -4.78
N VAL A 97 6.63 -9.95 -4.28
CA VAL A 97 7.76 -10.89 -4.36
C VAL A 97 7.81 -11.72 -3.08
N HIS A 98 7.53 -13.02 -3.21
CA HIS A 98 7.72 -14.02 -2.17
C HIS A 98 9.05 -14.77 -2.37
N GLY A 99 9.49 -15.53 -1.37
CA GLY A 99 10.66 -16.40 -1.52
C GLY A 99 10.49 -17.53 -2.55
N THR A 100 9.25 -17.88 -2.90
CA THR A 100 8.92 -19.01 -3.79
C THR A 100 8.17 -18.63 -5.05
N SER A 101 7.63 -17.42 -5.13
CA SER A 101 6.90 -16.94 -6.32
C SER A 101 6.81 -15.40 -6.35
N ILE A 102 6.53 -14.89 -7.53
CA ILE A 102 6.18 -13.49 -7.77
C ILE A 102 4.75 -13.45 -8.26
N VAL A 103 3.91 -12.68 -7.60
CA VAL A 103 2.48 -12.54 -7.91
C VAL A 103 2.18 -11.11 -8.30
N SER A 104 1.31 -10.93 -9.29
CA SER A 104 0.88 -9.61 -9.72
C SER A 104 -0.62 -9.55 -10.02
N ALA A 105 -1.16 -8.34 -9.93
CA ALA A 105 -2.46 -7.96 -10.46
C ALA A 105 -2.44 -6.47 -10.79
N ALA A 106 -3.26 -6.05 -11.77
CA ALA A 106 -3.53 -4.63 -11.99
C ALA A 106 -4.71 -4.19 -11.13
N VAL A 107 -4.62 -2.96 -10.63
CA VAL A 107 -5.66 -2.31 -9.83
C VAL A 107 -6.00 -0.94 -10.42
N ASN A 108 -7.24 -0.49 -10.20
CA ASN A 108 -7.63 0.89 -10.48
C ASN A 108 -7.26 1.83 -9.31
N ALA A 109 -7.61 3.11 -9.42
CA ALA A 109 -7.30 4.11 -8.41
C ALA A 109 -8.03 3.92 -7.06
N HIS A 110 -9.01 3.02 -6.98
CA HIS A 110 -9.70 2.64 -5.74
C HIS A 110 -9.18 1.32 -5.14
N GLY A 111 -8.09 0.76 -5.67
CA GLY A 111 -7.54 -0.52 -5.21
C GLY A 111 -8.34 -1.74 -5.68
N GLU A 112 -9.33 -1.57 -6.56
CA GLU A 112 -10.09 -2.68 -7.10
C GLU A 112 -9.28 -3.40 -8.17
N VAL A 113 -9.21 -4.74 -8.09
CA VAL A 113 -8.49 -5.57 -9.07
C VAL A 113 -9.22 -5.54 -10.41
N VAL A 114 -8.50 -5.19 -11.47
CA VAL A 114 -9.02 -5.02 -12.85
C VAL A 114 -8.34 -5.93 -13.88
N SER A 115 -7.47 -6.83 -13.45
CA SER A 115 -6.83 -7.88 -14.28
C SER A 115 -7.02 -9.26 -13.66
N GLY A 116 -6.55 -10.31 -14.34
CA GLY A 116 -6.27 -11.59 -13.71
C GLY A 116 -5.16 -11.48 -12.67
N ARG A 117 -5.08 -12.48 -11.77
CA ARG A 117 -3.92 -12.70 -10.93
C ARG A 117 -2.93 -13.57 -11.70
N HIS A 118 -1.72 -13.04 -11.90
CA HIS A 118 -0.64 -13.74 -12.57
C HIS A 118 0.43 -14.13 -11.57
N GLU A 119 1.11 -15.25 -11.82
CA GLU A 119 2.12 -15.78 -10.92
C GLU A 119 3.24 -16.48 -11.69
N ILE A 120 4.49 -16.17 -11.31
CA ILE A 120 5.69 -16.85 -11.79
C ILE A 120 6.39 -17.47 -10.58
N PRO A 121 6.65 -18.79 -10.56
CA PRO A 121 7.39 -19.40 -9.47
C PRO A 121 8.85 -18.97 -9.48
N ILE A 122 9.42 -18.77 -8.30
CA ILE A 122 10.86 -18.58 -8.10
C ILE A 122 11.46 -19.94 -7.78
N GLY A 123 12.42 -20.37 -8.60
CA GLY A 123 13.16 -21.62 -8.40
C GLY A 123 14.50 -21.41 -7.68
N ALA A 124 15.53 -22.10 -8.16
CA ALA A 124 16.89 -21.97 -7.61
C ALA A 124 17.54 -20.61 -7.96
N ASP A 125 17.14 -19.98 -9.06
CA ASP A 125 17.60 -18.64 -9.42
C ASP A 125 16.73 -17.59 -8.74
N GLN A 126 17.34 -16.90 -7.80
CA GLN A 126 16.74 -15.79 -7.04
C GLN A 126 17.49 -14.48 -7.30
N SER A 127 18.26 -14.41 -8.40
CA SER A 127 19.00 -13.20 -8.76
C SER A 127 18.09 -12.01 -9.00
N ALA A 128 18.61 -10.82 -8.81
CA ALA A 128 17.86 -9.60 -9.06
C ALA A 128 17.42 -9.48 -10.52
N GLU A 129 18.25 -9.98 -11.44
CA GLU A 129 17.98 -10.03 -12.88
C GLU A 129 16.80 -10.95 -13.20
N TYR A 130 16.75 -12.15 -12.59
CA TYR A 130 15.62 -13.06 -12.75
C TYR A 130 14.33 -12.47 -12.20
N VAL A 131 14.37 -11.91 -10.98
CA VAL A 131 13.22 -11.27 -10.34
C VAL A 131 12.72 -10.12 -11.20
N THR A 132 13.61 -9.25 -11.67
CA THR A 132 13.27 -8.11 -12.54
C THR A 132 12.63 -8.56 -13.86
N SER A 133 13.21 -9.55 -14.54
CA SER A 133 12.66 -10.07 -15.81
C SER A 133 11.28 -10.71 -15.61
N SER A 134 11.09 -11.40 -14.51
CA SER A 134 9.80 -11.98 -14.11
C SER A 134 8.76 -10.89 -13.83
N ILE A 135 9.12 -9.84 -13.10
CA ILE A 135 8.25 -8.67 -12.87
C ILE A 135 7.86 -8.03 -14.21
N ALA A 136 8.81 -7.81 -15.12
CA ALA A 136 8.51 -7.22 -16.42
C ALA A 136 7.54 -8.09 -17.27
N THR A 137 7.66 -9.42 -17.17
CA THR A 137 6.70 -10.34 -17.80
C THR A 137 5.31 -10.20 -17.22
N LEU A 138 5.20 -10.20 -15.88
CA LEU A 138 3.93 -10.06 -15.17
C LEU A 138 3.27 -8.69 -15.42
N VAL A 139 4.06 -7.61 -15.48
CA VAL A 139 3.56 -6.27 -15.82
C VAL A 139 2.96 -6.24 -17.22
N ARG A 140 3.55 -6.94 -18.18
CA ARG A 140 3.01 -7.05 -19.53
C ARG A 140 1.70 -7.83 -19.54
N GLU A 141 1.63 -8.98 -18.86
CA GLU A 141 0.39 -9.77 -18.75
C GLU A 141 -0.75 -8.96 -18.11
N CYS A 142 -0.49 -8.27 -17.02
CA CYS A 142 -1.46 -7.35 -16.41
C CYS A 142 -1.89 -6.23 -17.37
N SER A 143 -0.95 -5.68 -18.15
CA SER A 143 -1.24 -4.61 -19.12
C SER A 143 -2.12 -5.10 -20.27
N ASP A 144 -1.91 -6.32 -20.74
CA ASP A 144 -2.73 -6.96 -21.78
C ASP A 144 -4.18 -7.19 -21.26
N ASP A 145 -4.32 -7.67 -20.03
CA ASP A 145 -5.63 -7.82 -19.38
C ASP A 145 -6.36 -6.46 -19.27
N VAL A 146 -5.66 -5.42 -18.78
CA VAL A 146 -6.22 -4.07 -18.67
C VAL A 146 -6.67 -3.54 -20.03
N ALA A 147 -5.85 -3.74 -21.08
CA ALA A 147 -6.20 -3.32 -22.43
C ALA A 147 -7.48 -4.02 -22.94
N ALA A 148 -7.69 -5.29 -22.58
CA ALA A 148 -8.89 -6.04 -22.94
C ALA A 148 -10.17 -5.50 -22.28
N THR A 149 -10.05 -4.79 -21.14
CA THR A 149 -11.19 -4.14 -20.46
C THR A 149 -11.52 -2.77 -21.03
N GLY A 150 -10.66 -2.17 -21.85
CA GLY A 150 -10.78 -0.80 -22.36
C GLY A 150 -10.37 0.28 -21.33
N LEU A 151 -9.81 -0.10 -20.19
CA LEU A 151 -9.26 0.83 -19.21
C LEU A 151 -7.91 1.43 -19.70
N PRO A 152 -7.50 2.59 -19.17
CA PRO A 152 -6.18 3.15 -19.45
C PRO A 152 -5.05 2.19 -19.08
N ALA A 153 -4.00 2.16 -19.87
CA ALA A 153 -2.81 1.37 -19.56
C ALA A 153 -2.22 1.71 -18.18
N PRO A 154 -1.61 0.74 -17.49
CA PRO A 154 -0.95 1.00 -16.21
C PRO A 154 0.09 2.11 -16.30
N THR A 155 0.12 2.97 -15.28
CA THR A 155 0.97 4.17 -15.26
C THR A 155 2.13 4.07 -14.28
N ALA A 156 2.12 3.08 -13.39
CA ALA A 156 3.21 2.81 -12.45
C ALA A 156 3.12 1.35 -11.95
N VAL A 157 4.23 0.89 -11.37
CA VAL A 157 4.37 -0.42 -10.72
C VAL A 157 4.69 -0.20 -9.25
N GLY A 158 4.01 -0.93 -8.36
CA GLY A 158 4.34 -1.03 -6.95
C GLY A 158 4.82 -2.44 -6.63
N VAL A 159 6.02 -2.58 -6.05
CA VAL A 159 6.61 -3.86 -5.68
C VAL A 159 6.69 -3.98 -4.16
N ALA A 160 6.07 -5.01 -3.60
CA ALA A 160 6.17 -5.36 -2.19
C ALA A 160 7.14 -6.53 -2.02
N VAL A 161 8.16 -6.38 -1.19
CA VAL A 161 9.19 -7.39 -0.91
C VAL A 161 9.38 -7.57 0.59
N GLY A 162 9.56 -8.82 1.03
CA GLY A 162 9.89 -9.11 2.43
C GLY A 162 11.36 -8.78 2.71
N GLY A 163 11.64 -7.61 3.29
CA GLY A 163 12.98 -7.15 3.55
C GLY A 163 13.07 -5.67 3.92
N HIS A 164 14.29 -5.16 3.95
CA HIS A 164 14.56 -3.75 4.23
C HIS A 164 14.74 -2.97 2.92
N VAL A 165 13.96 -1.91 2.77
CA VAL A 165 13.93 -1.03 1.60
C VAL A 165 14.18 0.40 2.03
N ILE A 166 14.99 1.12 1.27
CA ILE A 166 15.25 2.56 1.45
C ILE A 166 14.92 3.30 0.15
N ASP A 167 14.60 4.59 0.28
CA ASP A 167 14.33 5.51 -0.83
C ASP A 167 13.26 4.98 -1.82
N ASP A 168 12.31 4.16 -1.34
CA ASP A 168 11.23 3.55 -2.11
C ASP A 168 11.70 2.83 -3.39
N SER A 169 12.94 2.35 -3.43
CA SER A 169 13.60 1.77 -4.62
C SER A 169 14.60 0.68 -4.27
N ILE A 170 15.43 0.90 -3.24
CA ILE A 170 16.65 0.16 -2.98
C ILE A 170 16.39 -0.90 -1.91
N VAL A 171 16.53 -2.17 -2.27
CA VAL A 171 16.51 -3.29 -1.34
C VAL A 171 17.92 -3.48 -0.78
N THR A 172 18.09 -3.35 0.54
CA THR A 172 19.38 -3.54 1.20
C THR A 172 19.51 -4.91 1.87
N PHE A 173 18.38 -5.57 2.11
CA PHE A 173 18.31 -6.90 2.70
C PHE A 173 16.97 -7.55 2.36
N ALA A 174 16.99 -8.77 1.80
CA ALA A 174 15.81 -9.57 1.52
C ALA A 174 16.09 -11.05 1.84
N PRO A 175 15.84 -11.50 3.09
CA PRO A 175 16.26 -12.82 3.57
C PRO A 175 15.60 -13.97 2.82
N PHE A 176 14.34 -13.82 2.39
CA PHE A 176 13.61 -14.84 1.63
C PHE A 176 14.09 -15.01 0.19
N LEU A 177 14.87 -14.03 -0.33
CA LEU A 177 15.53 -14.08 -1.64
C LEU A 177 17.03 -14.32 -1.52
N HIS A 178 17.54 -14.49 -0.29
CA HIS A 178 18.97 -14.60 0.00
C HIS A 178 19.81 -13.43 -0.52
N TRP A 179 19.20 -12.23 -0.59
CA TRP A 179 19.90 -11.02 -1.03
C TRP A 179 20.62 -10.40 0.16
N GLU A 180 21.94 -10.40 0.04
CA GLU A 180 22.86 -9.71 0.96
C GLU A 180 23.54 -8.58 0.18
N GLY A 181 23.19 -7.35 0.48
CA GLY A 181 23.72 -6.18 -0.21
C GLY A 181 22.67 -5.35 -0.90
N THR A 182 23.13 -4.27 -1.48
CA THR A 182 22.27 -3.22 -2.05
C THR A 182 21.89 -3.53 -3.48
N THR A 183 20.59 -3.58 -3.76
CA THR A 183 20.01 -3.78 -5.10
C THR A 183 19.00 -2.68 -5.37
N ASP A 184 19.20 -1.86 -6.38
CA ASP A 184 18.21 -0.87 -6.82
C ASP A 184 17.16 -1.53 -7.71
N LEU A 185 16.25 -2.26 -7.06
CA LEU A 185 15.19 -3.00 -7.74
C LEU A 185 14.22 -2.06 -8.47
N GLY A 186 13.95 -0.88 -7.91
CA GLY A 186 13.08 0.11 -8.54
C GLY A 186 13.62 0.61 -9.87
N ALA A 187 14.92 0.96 -9.93
CA ALA A 187 15.57 1.35 -11.17
C ALA A 187 15.60 0.20 -12.19
N MET A 188 15.92 -1.03 -11.76
CA MET A 188 15.94 -2.20 -12.65
C MET A 188 14.56 -2.47 -13.26
N VAL A 189 13.48 -2.40 -12.47
CA VAL A 189 12.11 -2.59 -12.96
C VAL A 189 11.71 -1.44 -13.90
N TYR A 190 12.08 -0.20 -13.59
CA TYR A 190 11.85 0.93 -14.48
C TYR A 190 12.54 0.75 -15.84
N GLU A 191 13.79 0.34 -15.85
CA GLU A 191 14.53 0.07 -17.10
C GLU A 191 13.88 -1.07 -17.91
N ALA A 192 13.37 -2.10 -17.25
CA ALA A 192 12.76 -3.25 -17.91
C ALA A 192 11.33 -3.00 -18.41
N THR A 193 10.56 -2.09 -17.78
CA THR A 193 9.14 -1.89 -18.08
C THR A 193 8.84 -0.52 -18.71
N GLY A 194 9.68 0.47 -18.51
CA GLY A 194 9.43 1.87 -18.86
C GLY A 194 8.43 2.57 -17.93
N LEU A 195 7.96 1.90 -16.86
CA LEU A 195 7.00 2.45 -15.91
C LEU A 195 7.70 2.86 -14.61
N PRO A 196 7.37 4.03 -14.03
CA PRO A 196 7.82 4.38 -12.69
C PRO A 196 7.54 3.24 -11.71
N CYS A 197 8.52 2.88 -10.89
CA CYS A 197 8.42 1.77 -9.94
C CYS A 197 8.75 2.25 -8.53
N GLY A 198 7.85 1.95 -7.58
CA GLY A 198 8.13 2.04 -6.16
C GLY A 198 8.29 0.65 -5.55
N VAL A 199 9.30 0.49 -4.70
CA VAL A 199 9.58 -0.76 -3.96
C VAL A 199 9.40 -0.50 -2.47
N PHE A 200 8.67 -1.38 -1.80
CA PHE A 200 8.29 -1.18 -0.40
C PHE A 200 8.41 -2.48 0.39
N ASN A 201 8.58 -2.37 1.71
CA ASN A 201 8.44 -3.52 2.57
C ASN A 201 7.00 -4.07 2.48
N ASP A 202 6.86 -5.39 2.52
CA ASP A 202 5.57 -6.06 2.32
C ASP A 202 4.56 -5.83 3.46
N ILE A 203 5.03 -5.73 4.71
CA ILE A 203 4.13 -5.46 5.84
C ILE A 203 3.71 -3.98 5.84
N ASP A 204 4.58 -3.07 5.44
CA ASP A 204 4.23 -1.66 5.25
C ASP A 204 3.23 -1.48 4.12
N SER A 205 3.41 -2.20 3.01
CA SER A 205 2.44 -2.22 1.91
C SER A 205 1.06 -2.69 2.38
N LEU A 206 1.01 -3.74 3.20
CA LEU A 206 -0.24 -4.24 3.79
C LEU A 206 -0.86 -3.23 4.77
N LEU A 207 -0.04 -2.52 5.55
CA LEU A 207 -0.52 -1.45 6.43
C LEU A 207 -1.12 -0.29 5.62
N VAL A 208 -0.46 0.12 4.53
CA VAL A 208 -0.97 1.18 3.64
C VAL A 208 -2.30 0.76 3.00
N ASP A 209 -2.40 -0.48 2.50
CA ASP A 209 -3.66 -1.04 1.99
C ASP A 209 -4.76 -0.98 3.04
N ALA A 210 -4.49 -1.42 4.26
CA ALA A 210 -5.45 -1.34 5.37
C ALA A 210 -5.85 0.12 5.69
N SER A 211 -4.91 1.08 5.59
CA SER A 211 -5.16 2.51 5.83
C SER A 211 -6.03 3.17 4.76
N TRP A 212 -5.91 2.72 3.52
CA TRP A 212 -6.56 3.36 2.37
C TRP A 212 -7.85 2.66 1.95
N PHE A 213 -7.89 1.34 1.97
CA PHE A 213 -8.98 0.54 1.41
C PHE A 213 -9.58 -0.44 2.41
N GLY A 214 -8.93 -0.64 3.55
CA GLY A 214 -9.27 -1.68 4.52
C GLY A 214 -9.83 -1.15 5.84
N PRO A 215 -9.72 -1.95 6.92
CA PRO A 215 -10.29 -1.64 8.24
C PRO A 215 -9.63 -0.44 8.93
N GLY A 216 -8.44 -0.01 8.51
CA GLY A 216 -7.73 1.15 9.05
C GLY A 216 -8.21 2.50 8.51
N VAL A 217 -9.13 2.53 7.52
CA VAL A 217 -9.65 3.79 6.98
C VAL A 217 -10.32 4.60 8.08
N GLY A 218 -9.83 5.83 8.29
CA GLY A 218 -10.32 6.74 9.33
C GLY A 218 -9.81 6.43 10.75
N VAL A 219 -9.02 5.37 10.94
CA VAL A 219 -8.39 5.04 12.24
C VAL A 219 -7.03 5.76 12.33
N ASP A 220 -6.85 6.55 13.37
CA ASP A 220 -5.69 7.42 13.52
C ASP A 220 -4.41 6.64 13.87
N THR A 221 -4.56 5.60 14.68
CA THR A 221 -3.43 4.75 15.12
C THR A 221 -3.86 3.28 15.18
N PHE A 222 -3.17 2.43 14.44
CA PHE A 222 -3.39 0.98 14.46
C PHE A 222 -2.12 0.24 14.05
N ALA A 223 -2.06 -1.05 14.34
CA ALA A 223 -0.97 -1.92 13.93
C ALA A 223 -1.48 -3.07 13.07
N VAL A 224 -0.62 -3.50 12.15
CA VAL A 224 -0.77 -4.76 11.41
C VAL A 224 0.26 -5.73 11.96
N VAL A 225 -0.20 -6.92 12.34
CA VAL A 225 0.65 -8.05 12.74
C VAL A 225 0.37 -9.19 11.77
N THR A 226 1.42 -9.75 11.19
CA THR A 226 1.32 -10.93 10.33
C THR A 226 1.99 -12.12 11.01
N ILE A 227 1.33 -13.27 10.95
CA ILE A 227 1.83 -14.55 11.46
C ILE A 227 1.72 -15.55 10.31
N GLY A 228 2.83 -16.18 9.94
CA GLY A 228 2.91 -17.12 8.83
C GLY A 228 4.33 -17.66 8.72
N VAL A 229 4.98 -17.58 7.57
CA VAL A 229 6.41 -17.96 7.38
C VAL A 229 7.32 -17.19 8.35
N GLY A 230 6.97 -15.95 8.67
CA GLY A 230 7.61 -15.12 9.69
C GLY A 230 6.58 -14.40 10.54
N VAL A 231 7.04 -13.65 11.53
CA VAL A 231 6.22 -12.72 12.30
C VAL A 231 6.59 -11.30 11.89
N GLY A 232 5.64 -10.59 11.30
CA GLY A 232 5.80 -9.23 10.83
C GLY A 232 4.95 -8.23 11.62
N TYR A 233 5.38 -6.98 11.65
CA TYR A 233 4.69 -5.91 12.35
C TYR A 233 4.90 -4.58 11.64
N SER A 234 3.86 -3.80 11.51
CA SER A 234 3.93 -2.40 11.12
C SER A 234 2.91 -1.58 11.90
N LEU A 235 3.24 -0.32 12.21
CA LEU A 235 2.42 0.61 12.99
C LEU A 235 2.09 1.83 12.13
N ALA A 236 0.82 2.22 12.12
CA ALA A 236 0.37 3.50 11.58
C ALA A 236 0.12 4.49 12.72
N VAL A 237 0.57 5.72 12.51
CA VAL A 237 0.22 6.88 13.34
C VAL A 237 -0.23 7.99 12.41
N HIS A 238 -1.40 8.55 12.65
CA HIS A 238 -2.08 9.49 11.75
C HIS A 238 -2.34 8.92 10.35
N GLY A 239 -2.52 7.59 10.26
CA GLY A 239 -2.75 6.88 9.01
C GLY A 239 -1.50 6.62 8.17
N GLU A 240 -0.32 7.07 8.64
CA GLU A 240 0.95 6.91 7.94
C GLU A 240 1.83 5.85 8.63
N PRO A 241 2.57 5.02 7.89
CA PRO A 241 3.52 4.08 8.47
C PRO A 241 4.58 4.78 9.29
N VAL A 242 4.79 4.32 10.53
CA VAL A 242 5.89 4.83 11.37
C VAL A 242 7.21 4.31 10.82
N SER A 243 8.14 5.22 10.54
CA SER A 243 9.49 4.89 10.10
C SER A 243 10.49 5.11 11.22
N TYR A 244 11.43 4.17 11.38
CA TYR A 244 12.56 4.26 12.29
C TYR A 244 13.76 3.49 11.68
N PRO A 245 15.02 3.80 12.08
CA PRO A 245 16.21 3.28 11.39
C PRO A 245 16.28 1.76 11.27
N ASP A 246 15.82 1.04 12.30
CA ASP A 246 15.89 -0.43 12.36
C ASP A 246 14.57 -1.10 11.92
N LYS A 247 13.68 -0.36 11.30
CA LYS A 247 12.44 -0.90 10.75
C LYS A 247 12.75 -1.98 9.73
N SER A 248 12.00 -3.07 9.76
CA SER A 248 12.13 -4.20 8.84
C SER A 248 13.37 -5.11 9.04
N PHE A 249 14.20 -4.87 10.06
CA PHE A 249 15.25 -5.81 10.44
C PHE A 249 14.79 -6.93 11.38
N GLY A 250 13.49 -7.15 11.50
CA GLY A 250 12.92 -8.30 12.20
C GLY A 250 12.90 -8.17 13.74
N LEU A 251 12.95 -6.96 14.28
CA LEU A 251 12.93 -6.73 15.74
C LEU A 251 11.77 -7.39 16.46
N VAL A 252 10.59 -7.43 15.82
CA VAL A 252 9.39 -8.08 16.38
C VAL A 252 9.38 -9.59 16.14
N GLY A 253 10.15 -10.07 15.17
CA GLY A 253 10.28 -11.49 14.85
C GLY A 253 10.94 -12.32 15.95
N HIS A 254 11.54 -11.68 16.99
CA HIS A 254 12.23 -12.36 18.07
C HIS A 254 11.87 -11.82 19.46
N VAL A 255 10.73 -11.19 19.62
CA VAL A 255 10.21 -10.75 20.92
C VAL A 255 9.87 -12.00 21.77
N LEU A 256 10.27 -12.01 23.03
CA LEU A 256 9.93 -13.09 23.96
C LEU A 256 8.42 -13.18 24.17
N ILE A 257 7.85 -14.34 23.85
CA ILE A 257 6.41 -14.63 23.99
C ILE A 257 6.19 -15.66 25.10
N ASP A 258 6.98 -16.73 25.10
CA ASP A 258 6.85 -17.84 26.06
C ASP A 258 8.25 -18.23 26.56
N PRO A 259 8.59 -17.96 27.83
CA PRO A 259 9.92 -18.30 28.37
C PRO A 259 10.27 -19.79 28.31
N GLU A 260 9.26 -20.67 28.24
CA GLU A 260 9.41 -22.14 28.15
C GLU A 260 9.21 -22.67 26.71
N GLY A 261 9.00 -21.78 25.76
CA GLY A 261 8.73 -22.13 24.37
C GLY A 261 9.95 -22.69 23.62
N PRO A 262 9.75 -23.15 22.39
CA PRO A 262 10.81 -23.76 21.60
C PRO A 262 11.93 -22.78 21.24
N ARG A 263 13.09 -23.33 20.92
CA ARG A 263 14.23 -22.55 20.43
C ARG A 263 14.07 -22.28 18.94
N CYS A 264 14.15 -21.01 18.55
CA CYS A 264 14.12 -20.61 17.14
C CYS A 264 15.50 -20.89 16.44
N PRO A 265 15.56 -20.86 15.11
CA PRO A 265 16.80 -21.06 14.35
C PRO A 265 17.93 -20.08 14.71
N SER A 266 17.59 -18.85 15.15
CA SER A 266 18.54 -17.85 15.62
C SER A 266 19.00 -18.07 17.08
N GLY A 267 18.51 -19.12 17.75
CA GLY A 267 18.95 -19.53 19.09
C GLY A 267 18.15 -18.92 20.25
N HIS A 268 17.17 -18.06 20.03
CA HIS A 268 16.32 -17.50 21.08
C HIS A 268 15.32 -18.56 21.56
N ILE A 269 15.05 -18.59 22.86
CA ILE A 269 14.05 -19.49 23.46
C ILE A 269 12.72 -18.74 23.55
N GLY A 270 11.63 -19.35 23.06
CA GLY A 270 10.28 -18.86 23.21
C GLY A 270 10.01 -17.47 22.64
N CYS A 271 10.72 -17.09 21.63
CA CYS A 271 10.46 -15.83 20.92
C CYS A 271 9.27 -15.97 19.95
N SER A 272 8.83 -14.88 19.37
CA SER A 272 7.69 -14.82 18.43
C SER A 272 7.80 -15.80 17.25
N GLN A 273 8.99 -16.29 16.90
CA GLN A 273 9.18 -17.35 15.91
C GLN A 273 8.49 -18.67 16.30
N CYS A 274 8.14 -18.88 17.56
CA CYS A 274 7.33 -20.04 17.96
C CYS A 274 5.90 -20.03 17.37
N LEU A 275 5.46 -18.90 16.83
CA LEU A 275 4.16 -18.72 16.19
C LEU A 275 4.19 -18.90 14.67
N THR A 276 5.35 -19.15 14.06
CA THR A 276 5.45 -19.38 12.62
C THR A 276 4.84 -20.73 12.21
N ASP A 277 4.42 -20.84 10.96
CA ASP A 277 3.80 -22.06 10.42
C ASP A 277 4.65 -23.29 10.65
N ASP A 278 5.96 -23.23 10.37
CA ASP A 278 6.89 -24.34 10.56
C ASP A 278 7.03 -24.70 12.04
N SER A 279 7.18 -23.72 12.92
CA SER A 279 7.31 -23.97 14.35
C SER A 279 6.03 -24.55 14.95
N ILE A 280 4.86 -24.10 14.52
CA ILE A 280 3.58 -24.69 14.95
C ILE A 280 3.45 -26.13 14.47
N ALA A 281 3.83 -26.42 13.21
CA ALA A 281 3.80 -27.76 12.66
C ALA A 281 4.76 -28.71 13.44
N GLU A 282 5.96 -28.25 13.78
CA GLU A 282 6.92 -29.00 14.61
C GLU A 282 6.36 -29.27 16.01
N GLN A 283 5.84 -28.26 16.70
CA GLN A 283 5.26 -28.38 18.03
C GLN A 283 4.07 -29.36 18.04
N TYR A 284 3.20 -29.26 17.02
CA TYR A 284 2.07 -30.19 16.90
C TYR A 284 2.51 -31.63 16.65
N SER A 285 3.58 -31.86 15.88
CA SER A 285 4.12 -33.20 15.58
C SER A 285 4.83 -33.83 16.78
N ALA A 286 5.15 -33.06 17.80
CA ALA A 286 5.81 -33.52 19.04
C ALA A 286 4.80 -33.96 20.13
N ILE A 287 3.49 -33.78 19.92
CA ILE A 287 2.40 -34.24 20.79
C ILE A 287 1.93 -35.61 20.38
#